data_91cbc297b97200f48588368ff01dcea9
#
_entry.id   91cbc297b97200f48588368ff01dcea9
#
_cell.length_a   1.000
_cell.length_b   1.000
_cell.length_c   1.000
_cell.angle_alpha   90.00
_cell.angle_beta   90.00
_cell.angle_gamma   90.00
#
_symmetry.space_group_name_H-M   'P 1'
#
loop_
_entity.id
_entity.type
_entity.pdbx_description
1 polymer ?
#
loop_
_entity_poly.entity_id
_entity_poly.type
_entity_poly.pdbx_seq_one_letter_code
_entity_poly.pdbx_strand_id
1 'polypeptide(L)'
;MSSLLVVAIHTQAVDRRTEQTSGAALKIVQLVKRDHVPRVLPNGDAKAIQVLNARGQVVSSTKELTGKPPMAAFRAGGDGIRAKGELCPPRGLTGCTTVISYRVFQPDGEWLVYAANDSVSWYVSPTFIGLCIGVSALLVALIAFGTSRTISRTLAPVSVIRDELAEITITDTGRRVSVPEADNEIQELAETVNATLDRLEGSLKQLQRFTSDASHDLRSPITAIRARIEAALLDPEDVDWPETANRVLESLDRLQAIVTDLLTLARLDAGVPRDVDTIDLPGLVSAELRRSTRTKEVRTDLQPRVLVVGDRLRLNRLLTNLLDNAERHARSLIKVTVRAEHDVAVLEVQDDGTGIAPEHREVVFQRFARLEAARHKDVNGTGLGLPIAREIAKAHGGSLTIEDSKVGARFVLRIPIQSEP
;
A
#
# COMPACT_ATOMS: atom_id res chain seq x y z
N MET A 1 31.66 -20.60 5.59
CA MET A 1 33.03 -20.06 5.38
C MET A 1 34.03 -20.58 6.42
N SER A 2 33.72 -20.62 7.70
CA SER A 2 34.66 -21.06 8.74
C SER A 2 35.14 -22.50 8.58
N SER A 3 34.32 -23.46 8.15
CA SER A 3 34.71 -24.86 7.95
C SER A 3 35.71 -25.06 6.81
N LEU A 4 35.57 -24.32 5.71
CA LEU A 4 36.49 -24.36 4.57
C LEU A 4 37.87 -23.84 4.96
N LEU A 5 37.96 -22.82 5.79
CA LEU A 5 39.21 -22.26 6.28
C LEU A 5 39.96 -23.26 7.21
N VAL A 6 39.20 -23.92 8.09
CA VAL A 6 39.78 -24.95 9.00
C VAL A 6 40.32 -26.12 8.19
N VAL A 7 39.61 -26.62 7.20
CA VAL A 7 40.06 -27.70 6.30
C VAL A 7 41.30 -27.26 5.53
N ALA A 8 41.35 -26.05 4.98
CA ALA A 8 42.50 -25.54 4.22
C ALA A 8 43.75 -25.43 5.11
N ILE A 9 43.64 -24.93 6.34
CA ILE A 9 44.76 -24.83 7.29
C ILE A 9 45.26 -26.22 7.72
N HIS A 10 44.32 -27.15 7.98
CA HIS A 10 44.68 -28.52 8.33
C HIS A 10 45.45 -29.21 7.21
N THR A 11 44.98 -29.14 5.95
CA THR A 11 45.68 -29.71 4.79
C THR A 11 47.08 -29.12 4.63
N GLN A 12 47.23 -27.83 4.74
CA GLN A 12 48.50 -27.13 4.63
C GLN A 12 49.47 -27.56 5.74
N ALA A 13 48.98 -27.75 6.98
CA ALA A 13 49.79 -28.24 8.11
C ALA A 13 50.25 -29.67 7.91
N VAL A 14 49.36 -30.54 7.40
CA VAL A 14 49.69 -31.96 7.09
C VAL A 14 50.74 -32.05 5.97
N ASP A 15 50.59 -31.25 4.91
CA ASP A 15 51.55 -31.25 3.79
C ASP A 15 52.89 -30.75 4.23
N ARG A 16 52.99 -29.67 4.97
CA ARG A 16 54.25 -29.12 5.51
C ARG A 16 54.98 -30.14 6.43
N ARG A 17 54.24 -30.82 7.33
CA ARG A 17 54.82 -31.89 8.18
C ARG A 17 55.31 -33.07 7.37
N THR A 18 54.56 -33.44 6.33
CA THR A 18 54.92 -34.55 5.43
C THR A 18 56.21 -34.22 4.65
N GLU A 19 56.36 -32.99 4.16
CA GLU A 19 57.57 -32.53 3.49
C GLU A 19 58.80 -32.52 4.43
N GLN A 20 58.66 -32.01 5.65
CA GLN A 20 59.74 -32.02 6.65
C GLN A 20 60.17 -33.43 6.95
N THR A 21 59.21 -34.35 7.19
CA THR A 21 59.51 -35.76 7.48
C THR A 21 60.20 -36.46 6.29
N SER A 22 59.76 -36.16 5.07
CA SER A 22 60.38 -36.68 3.83
C SER A 22 61.78 -36.13 3.65
N GLY A 23 62.03 -34.85 3.91
CA GLY A 23 63.35 -34.24 3.84
C GLY A 23 64.36 -34.90 4.81
N ALA A 24 63.91 -35.16 6.06
CA ALA A 24 64.72 -35.85 7.03
C ALA A 24 65.05 -37.30 6.57
N ALA A 25 64.05 -38.04 6.07
CA ALA A 25 64.23 -39.39 5.54
C ALA A 25 65.21 -39.43 4.36
N LEU A 26 65.10 -38.51 3.40
CA LEU A 26 65.94 -38.43 2.19
C LEU A 26 67.42 -38.20 2.56
N LYS A 27 67.69 -37.37 3.58
CA LYS A 27 69.08 -37.17 4.08
C LYS A 27 69.65 -38.52 4.53
N ILE A 28 68.91 -39.37 5.25
CA ILE A 28 69.34 -40.68 5.69
C ILE A 28 69.45 -41.67 4.51
N VAL A 29 68.54 -41.61 3.54
CA VAL A 29 68.62 -42.38 2.31
C VAL A 29 70.00 -42.18 1.62
N GLN A 30 70.47 -40.91 1.58
CA GLN A 30 71.76 -40.58 0.97
C GLN A 30 72.93 -41.17 1.77
N LEU A 31 72.83 -41.20 3.13
CA LEU A 31 73.84 -41.86 3.98
C LEU A 31 73.88 -43.38 3.77
N VAL A 32 72.68 -43.96 3.66
CA VAL A 32 72.57 -45.40 3.35
C VAL A 32 73.22 -45.75 2.01
N LYS A 33 72.94 -44.95 0.95
CA LYS A 33 73.55 -45.14 -0.39
C LYS A 33 75.05 -44.99 -0.43
N ARG A 34 75.64 -44.25 0.52
CA ARG A 34 77.12 -44.05 0.64
C ARG A 34 77.80 -45.07 1.56
N ASP A 35 77.05 -46.04 2.04
CA ASP A 35 77.52 -47.07 3.00
C ASP A 35 78.09 -46.47 4.31
N HIS A 36 77.62 -45.28 4.70
CA HIS A 36 78.07 -44.57 5.89
C HIS A 36 76.91 -44.35 6.85
N VAL A 37 76.37 -45.45 7.38
CA VAL A 37 75.20 -45.34 8.31
C VAL A 37 75.77 -45.41 9.77
N PRO A 38 75.65 -44.27 10.51
CA PRO A 38 76.05 -44.25 11.91
C PRO A 38 75.12 -45.14 12.77
N ARG A 39 75.61 -45.72 13.85
CA ARG A 39 74.78 -46.56 14.76
C ARG A 39 73.63 -45.83 15.41
N VAL A 40 73.76 -44.51 15.61
CA VAL A 40 72.67 -43.60 16.09
C VAL A 40 72.50 -42.50 15.08
N LEU A 41 71.26 -42.37 14.57
CA LEU A 41 70.87 -41.37 13.56
C LEU A 41 70.57 -40.08 14.24
N PRO A 42 70.89 -38.95 13.62
CA PRO A 42 70.34 -37.63 14.05
C PRO A 42 68.86 -37.56 13.76
N ASN A 43 68.07 -36.99 14.66
CA ASN A 43 66.65 -36.88 14.50
C ASN A 43 66.25 -35.90 13.30
N GLY A 44 67.10 -34.90 13.08
CA GLY A 44 66.76 -33.85 12.07
C GLY A 44 65.40 -33.21 12.35
N ASP A 45 64.63 -33.07 11.28
CA ASP A 45 63.25 -32.55 11.35
C ASP A 45 62.20 -33.66 11.58
N ALA A 46 62.60 -34.90 11.80
CA ALA A 46 61.76 -36.04 12.14
C ALA A 46 61.83 -36.38 13.64
N LYS A 47 60.68 -36.79 14.20
CA LYS A 47 60.64 -37.28 15.59
C LYS A 47 61.46 -38.51 15.79
N ALA A 48 61.44 -39.43 14.84
CA ALA A 48 62.14 -40.65 14.89
C ALA A 48 62.48 -41.23 13.50
N ILE A 49 63.63 -41.83 13.32
CA ILE A 49 64.05 -42.45 12.07
C ILE A 49 64.62 -43.87 12.39
N GLN A 50 64.29 -44.85 11.56
CA GLN A 50 64.87 -46.18 11.61
C GLN A 50 65.32 -46.66 10.23
N VAL A 51 66.42 -47.35 10.16
CA VAL A 51 66.97 -48.01 8.96
C VAL A 51 66.95 -49.50 9.16
N LEU A 52 66.37 -50.22 8.23
CA LEU A 52 66.29 -51.68 8.23
C LEU A 52 67.10 -52.25 7.06
N ASN A 53 67.80 -53.32 7.26
CA ASN A 53 68.53 -54.09 6.24
C ASN A 53 67.57 -54.94 5.39
N ALA A 54 68.09 -55.63 4.38
CA ALA A 54 67.37 -56.55 3.51
C ALA A 54 66.66 -57.72 4.27
N ARG A 55 67.16 -58.06 5.46
CA ARG A 55 66.50 -59.05 6.32
C ARG A 55 65.43 -58.47 7.25
N GLY A 56 65.15 -57.21 7.19
CA GLY A 56 64.14 -56.53 8.04
C GLY A 56 64.61 -56.23 9.48
N GLN A 57 65.90 -56.33 9.72
CA GLN A 57 66.52 -56.05 11.04
C GLN A 57 66.89 -54.55 11.10
N VAL A 58 66.69 -53.93 12.28
CA VAL A 58 67.07 -52.54 12.50
C VAL A 58 68.62 -52.45 12.61
N VAL A 59 69.21 -51.78 11.63
CA VAL A 59 70.64 -51.53 11.56
C VAL A 59 71.08 -50.30 12.31
N SER A 60 70.21 -49.26 12.18
CA SER A 60 70.42 -47.96 12.80
C SER A 60 69.09 -47.26 13.13
N SER A 61 69.10 -46.49 14.19
CA SER A 61 67.90 -45.73 14.61
C SER A 61 68.29 -44.46 15.33
N THR A 62 67.32 -43.53 15.43
CA THR A 62 67.44 -42.43 16.37
C THR A 62 67.43 -42.87 17.80
N LYS A 63 67.95 -42.05 18.71
CA LYS A 63 68.11 -42.36 20.12
C LYS A 63 66.89 -42.96 20.81
N GLU A 64 65.70 -42.45 20.43
CA GLU A 64 64.41 -42.82 20.95
C GLU A 64 63.93 -44.21 20.55
N LEU A 65 64.46 -44.75 19.45
CA LEU A 65 64.17 -46.10 18.92
C LEU A 65 65.27 -47.08 19.06
N THR A 66 66.34 -46.72 19.75
CA THR A 66 67.50 -47.68 20.00
C THR A 66 67.03 -48.91 20.74
N GLY A 67 67.31 -50.10 20.17
CA GLY A 67 66.93 -51.39 20.74
C GLY A 67 65.46 -51.79 20.61
N LYS A 68 64.66 -50.96 19.91
CA LYS A 68 63.25 -51.24 19.67
C LYS A 68 63.03 -51.97 18.33
N PRO A 69 61.93 -52.74 18.20
CA PRO A 69 61.57 -53.39 16.94
C PRO A 69 61.24 -52.39 15.84
N PRO A 70 61.14 -52.79 14.56
CA PRO A 70 60.73 -51.94 13.47
C PRO A 70 59.43 -51.23 13.79
N MET A 71 59.42 -49.85 13.62
CA MET A 71 58.30 -49.03 13.97
C MET A 71 57.10 -49.24 13.04
N ALA A 72 57.33 -49.69 11.80
CA ALA A 72 56.31 -49.94 10.81
C ALA A 72 56.66 -51.24 10.03
N ALA A 73 55.60 -51.82 9.40
CA ALA A 73 55.76 -53.06 8.58
C ALA A 73 55.32 -52.78 7.10
N PHE A 74 54.85 -51.56 6.76
CA PHE A 74 54.45 -51.29 5.40
C PHE A 74 55.60 -50.84 4.51
N ARG A 75 55.48 -51.19 3.20
CA ARG A 75 56.49 -50.87 2.17
C ARG A 75 55.74 -50.10 1.02
N ALA A 76 56.48 -49.38 0.21
CA ALA A 76 55.95 -48.90 -1.02
C ALA A 76 55.54 -50.08 -1.92
N GLY A 77 54.30 -50.05 -2.43
CA GLY A 77 53.77 -51.07 -3.34
C GLY A 77 54.33 -50.91 -4.76
N GLY A 78 54.49 -52.02 -5.53
CA GLY A 78 54.98 -52.00 -6.91
C GLY A 78 56.36 -51.35 -7.06
N ASP A 79 56.56 -50.53 -8.10
CA ASP A 79 57.82 -49.80 -8.37
C ASP A 79 57.98 -48.52 -7.54
N GLY A 80 57.07 -48.25 -6.60
CA GLY A 80 57.11 -47.08 -5.73
C GLY A 80 58.34 -47.10 -4.78
N ILE A 81 58.98 -45.90 -4.75
CA ILE A 81 60.16 -45.73 -3.84
C ILE A 81 59.72 -45.24 -2.45
N ARG A 82 58.51 -44.62 -2.35
CA ARG A 82 58.01 -44.01 -1.13
C ARG A 82 56.59 -44.51 -0.81
N ALA A 83 56.35 -44.79 0.49
CA ALA A 83 54.99 -44.96 1.00
C ALA A 83 54.76 -44.08 2.23
N LYS A 84 53.55 -43.68 2.47
CA LYS A 84 53.08 -42.88 3.61
C LYS A 84 51.96 -43.64 4.33
N GLY A 85 52.07 -43.76 5.64
CA GLY A 85 51.01 -44.33 6.48
C GLY A 85 50.88 -43.57 7.79
N GLU A 86 49.69 -43.55 8.37
CA GLU A 86 49.45 -43.06 9.72
C GLU A 86 49.31 -44.24 10.66
N LEU A 87 50.08 -44.29 11.75
CA LEU A 87 50.10 -45.36 12.76
C LEU A 87 49.78 -44.77 14.14
N CYS A 88 48.83 -45.38 14.83
CA CYS A 88 48.34 -44.89 16.12
C CYS A 88 48.31 -46.01 17.19
N PRO A 89 49.31 -46.20 18.05
CA PRO A 89 50.69 -45.72 17.95
C PRO A 89 51.54 -46.67 17.09
N PRO A 90 52.68 -46.20 16.49
CA PRO A 90 53.65 -47.08 15.90
C PRO A 90 54.43 -47.83 17.00
N ARG A 91 54.99 -48.93 16.63
CA ARG A 91 55.79 -49.72 17.62
C ARG A 91 57.02 -48.94 18.13
N GLY A 92 57.05 -48.75 19.45
CA GLY A 92 58.14 -48.04 20.09
C GLY A 92 58.01 -46.54 20.23
N LEU A 93 56.97 -45.96 19.73
CA LEU A 93 56.58 -44.51 19.89
C LEU A 93 55.26 -44.39 20.58
N THR A 94 54.98 -43.21 21.10
CA THR A 94 53.71 -42.89 21.73
C THR A 94 52.91 -41.87 20.84
N GLY A 95 51.58 -41.97 20.85
CA GLY A 95 50.69 -41.09 20.06
C GLY A 95 50.62 -41.54 18.60
N CYS A 96 49.69 -40.86 17.86
CA CYS A 96 49.52 -41.03 16.42
C CYS A 96 50.67 -40.35 15.67
N THR A 97 51.31 -41.07 14.75
CA THR A 97 52.37 -40.50 13.93
C THR A 97 52.19 -40.81 12.45
N THR A 98 52.58 -39.87 11.64
CA THR A 98 52.70 -40.06 10.19
C THR A 98 54.07 -40.67 9.93
N VAL A 99 54.10 -41.89 9.41
CA VAL A 99 55.33 -42.61 9.06
C VAL A 99 55.48 -42.59 7.54
N ILE A 100 56.70 -42.26 7.08
CA ILE A 100 57.09 -42.33 5.69
C ILE A 100 58.14 -43.33 5.51
N SER A 101 57.99 -44.27 4.57
CA SER A 101 59.00 -45.28 4.23
C SER A 101 59.66 -44.97 2.89
N TYR A 102 60.97 -45.11 2.81
CA TYR A 102 61.74 -45.11 1.56
C TYR A 102 62.42 -46.38 1.34
N ARG A 103 62.39 -46.89 0.10
CA ARG A 103 63.15 -48.10 -0.34
C ARG A 103 64.50 -47.66 -0.87
N VAL A 104 65.55 -48.29 -0.43
CA VAL A 104 66.93 -48.06 -0.89
C VAL A 104 67.49 -49.36 -1.33
N PHE A 105 67.95 -49.47 -2.55
CA PHE A 105 68.59 -50.68 -3.10
C PHE A 105 70.08 -50.63 -2.79
N GLN A 106 70.57 -51.68 -2.10
CA GLN A 106 71.89 -51.88 -1.78
C GLN A 106 72.38 -53.27 -2.40
N PRO A 107 73.68 -53.53 -2.53
CA PRO A 107 74.17 -54.78 -3.11
C PRO A 107 73.71 -56.09 -2.39
N ASP A 108 73.36 -55.95 -1.13
CA ASP A 108 72.87 -57.05 -0.28
C ASP A 108 71.33 -57.16 -0.25
N GLY A 109 70.66 -56.32 -1.00
CA GLY A 109 69.21 -56.33 -1.14
C GLY A 109 68.53 -55.00 -0.83
N GLU A 110 67.17 -55.03 -0.59
CA GLU A 110 66.36 -53.89 -0.36
C GLU A 110 66.39 -53.46 1.12
N TRP A 111 66.86 -52.24 1.35
CA TRP A 111 66.84 -51.58 2.67
C TRP A 111 65.65 -50.65 2.77
N LEU A 112 65.14 -50.42 4.00
CA LEU A 112 64.02 -49.54 4.30
C LEU A 112 64.43 -48.42 5.26
N VAL A 113 64.07 -47.19 4.91
CA VAL A 113 64.26 -46.05 5.79
C VAL A 113 62.87 -45.56 6.19
N TYR A 114 62.55 -45.65 7.48
CA TYR A 114 61.33 -45.11 8.06
C TYR A 114 61.65 -43.82 8.77
N ALA A 115 60.83 -42.81 8.52
CA ALA A 115 60.83 -41.56 9.27
C ALA A 115 59.40 -41.25 9.78
N ALA A 116 59.34 -40.90 11.05
CA ALA A 116 58.07 -40.65 11.71
C ALA A 116 58.02 -39.23 12.30
N ASN A 117 56.88 -38.63 12.24
CA ASN A 117 56.61 -37.38 12.93
C ASN A 117 55.18 -37.41 13.50
N ASP A 118 54.89 -36.59 14.51
CA ASP A 118 53.54 -36.53 15.10
C ASP A 118 52.50 -36.14 14.05
N SER A 119 51.38 -36.88 14.02
CA SER A 119 50.27 -36.56 13.17
C SER A 119 49.64 -35.20 13.56
N VAL A 120 49.23 -34.45 12.59
CA VAL A 120 48.53 -33.17 12.84
C VAL A 120 47.13 -33.50 13.31
N SER A 121 46.79 -33.12 14.55
CA SER A 121 45.45 -33.32 15.08
C SER A 121 44.39 -32.64 14.18
N TRP A 122 43.28 -33.33 13.97
CA TRP A 122 42.14 -32.82 13.15
C TRP A 122 41.64 -31.45 13.62
N TYR A 123 41.69 -31.18 14.91
CA TYR A 123 41.31 -29.88 15.46
C TYR A 123 42.54 -28.99 15.58
N VAL A 124 42.51 -27.89 14.85
CA VAL A 124 43.43 -26.78 15.01
C VAL A 124 43.26 -26.23 16.44
N SER A 125 44.34 -25.74 17.06
CA SER A 125 44.36 -25.34 18.47
C SER A 125 43.03 -24.76 18.98
N PRO A 126 42.57 -25.15 20.20
CA PRO A 126 41.27 -24.64 20.75
C PRO A 126 41.15 -23.11 20.77
N THR A 127 42.29 -22.44 20.89
CA THR A 127 42.39 -20.99 20.84
C THR A 127 41.97 -20.38 19.47
N PHE A 128 42.35 -21.06 18.37
CA PHE A 128 41.96 -20.58 17.03
C PHE A 128 40.45 -20.80 16.76
N ILE A 129 39.91 -21.96 17.19
CA ILE A 129 38.49 -22.24 17.09
C ILE A 129 37.68 -21.19 17.91
N GLY A 130 38.13 -20.93 19.14
CA GLY A 130 37.53 -19.90 20.00
C GLY A 130 37.53 -18.51 19.36
N LEU A 131 38.65 -18.12 18.72
CA LEU A 131 38.75 -16.85 17.99
C LEU A 131 37.76 -16.78 16.83
N CYS A 132 37.66 -17.84 16.01
CA CYS A 132 36.73 -17.89 14.88
C CYS A 132 35.27 -17.78 15.33
N ILE A 133 34.89 -18.48 16.40
CA ILE A 133 33.55 -18.41 17.00
C ILE A 133 33.29 -16.99 17.54
N GLY A 134 34.26 -16.41 18.26
CA GLY A 134 34.15 -15.07 18.82
C GLY A 134 33.95 -13.97 17.74
N VAL A 135 34.77 -14.03 16.68
CA VAL A 135 34.62 -13.08 15.54
C VAL A 135 33.29 -13.28 14.84
N SER A 136 32.86 -14.53 14.62
CA SER A 136 31.56 -14.80 13.99
C SER A 136 30.38 -14.28 14.83
N ALA A 137 30.42 -14.51 16.13
CA ALA A 137 29.43 -14.03 17.08
C ALA A 137 29.36 -12.48 17.12
N LEU A 138 30.54 -11.83 17.12
CA LEU A 138 30.65 -10.38 17.07
C LEU A 138 30.03 -9.80 15.77
N LEU A 139 30.33 -10.40 14.61
CA LEU A 139 29.76 -9.98 13.34
C LEU A 139 28.25 -10.12 13.31
N VAL A 140 27.73 -11.26 13.79
CA VAL A 140 26.26 -11.47 13.88
C VAL A 140 25.63 -10.43 14.81
N ALA A 141 26.23 -10.15 15.96
CA ALA A 141 25.74 -9.15 16.89
C ALA A 141 25.74 -7.74 16.28
N LEU A 142 26.80 -7.36 15.55
CA LEU A 142 26.88 -6.06 14.86
C LEU A 142 25.82 -5.93 13.76
N ILE A 143 25.62 -6.98 12.96
CA ILE A 143 24.58 -6.99 11.92
C ILE A 143 23.19 -6.90 12.57
N ALA A 144 22.90 -7.71 13.59
CA ALA A 144 21.63 -7.69 14.29
C ALA A 144 21.34 -6.32 14.94
N PHE A 145 22.34 -5.72 15.56
CA PHE A 145 22.23 -4.37 16.14
C PHE A 145 21.97 -3.31 15.07
N GLY A 146 22.75 -3.34 13.98
CA GLY A 146 22.60 -2.41 12.86
C GLY A 146 21.24 -2.51 12.20
N THR A 147 20.78 -3.73 11.88
CA THR A 147 19.46 -3.96 11.27
C THR A 147 18.31 -3.55 12.20
N SER A 148 18.37 -3.93 13.49
CA SER A 148 17.36 -3.52 14.47
C SER A 148 17.26 -2.00 14.59
N ARG A 149 18.40 -1.31 14.67
CA ARG A 149 18.43 0.16 14.76
C ARG A 149 17.89 0.83 13.48
N THR A 150 18.20 0.30 12.31
CA THR A 150 17.69 0.84 11.03
C THR A 150 16.19 0.64 10.93
N ILE A 151 15.68 -0.57 11.19
CA ILE A 151 14.25 -0.89 11.16
C ILE A 151 13.47 0.00 12.14
N SER A 152 13.98 0.16 13.37
CA SER A 152 13.33 1.01 14.37
C SER A 152 13.26 2.48 13.95
N ARG A 153 14.27 2.99 13.26
CA ARG A 153 14.29 4.37 12.77
C ARG A 153 13.37 4.59 11.58
N THR A 154 13.35 3.64 10.64
CA THR A 154 12.48 3.75 9.45
C THR A 154 11.01 3.57 9.78
N LEU A 155 10.66 2.76 10.80
CA LEU A 155 9.28 2.54 11.21
C LEU A 155 8.79 3.50 12.32
N ALA A 156 9.67 4.27 12.95
CA ALA A 156 9.28 5.25 13.97
C ALA A 156 8.18 6.24 13.49
N PRO A 157 8.21 6.78 12.26
CA PRO A 157 7.15 7.67 11.77
C PRO A 157 5.77 6.99 11.71
N VAL A 158 5.72 5.68 11.43
CA VAL A 158 4.44 4.94 11.39
C VAL A 158 3.76 4.92 12.77
N SER A 159 4.54 4.80 13.85
CA SER A 159 3.99 4.87 15.21
C SER A 159 3.45 6.26 15.53
N VAL A 160 4.10 7.31 15.05
CA VAL A 160 3.63 8.70 15.21
C VAL A 160 2.30 8.89 14.47
N ILE A 161 2.23 8.49 13.18
CA ILE A 161 1.01 8.58 12.39
C ILE A 161 -0.14 7.81 13.06
N ARG A 162 0.13 6.61 13.59
CA ARG A 162 -0.86 5.80 14.30
C ARG A 162 -1.38 6.52 15.55
N ASP A 163 -0.48 7.08 16.35
CA ASP A 163 -0.84 7.73 17.62
C ASP A 163 -1.59 9.04 17.36
N GLU A 164 -1.15 9.85 16.36
CA GLU A 164 -1.86 11.04 15.92
C GLU A 164 -3.25 10.71 15.35
N LEU A 165 -3.37 9.63 14.56
CA LEU A 165 -4.64 9.18 14.02
C LEU A 165 -5.60 8.69 15.11
N ALA A 166 -5.08 8.06 16.17
CA ALA A 166 -5.88 7.62 17.31
C ALA A 166 -6.42 8.78 18.15
N GLU A 167 -5.76 9.94 18.12
CA GLU A 167 -6.22 11.16 18.80
C GLU A 167 -7.28 11.93 17.98
N ILE A 168 -7.38 11.68 16.66
CA ILE A 168 -8.37 12.33 15.80
C ILE A 168 -9.76 11.77 16.16
N THR A 169 -10.63 12.64 16.64
CA THR A 169 -12.01 12.31 17.00
C THR A 169 -13.00 13.01 16.06
N ILE A 170 -14.25 12.57 16.08
CA ILE A 170 -15.34 13.19 15.29
C ILE A 170 -15.51 14.68 15.63
N THR A 171 -15.10 15.11 16.82
CA THR A 171 -15.18 16.51 17.28
C THR A 171 -13.98 17.36 16.85
N ASP A 172 -12.87 16.75 16.43
CA ASP A 172 -11.65 17.44 16.02
C ASP A 172 -11.14 16.90 14.66
N THR A 173 -11.99 17.04 13.67
CA THR A 173 -11.71 16.56 12.30
C THR A 173 -10.76 17.47 11.53
N GLY A 174 -10.38 18.62 12.06
CA GLY A 174 -9.43 19.55 11.45
C GLY A 174 -7.95 19.16 11.61
N ARG A 175 -7.65 18.19 12.49
CA ARG A 175 -6.27 17.71 12.67
C ARG A 175 -5.83 16.83 11.49
N ARG A 176 -4.53 16.86 11.24
CA ARG A 176 -3.89 16.05 10.20
C ARG A 176 -2.71 15.33 10.82
N VAL A 177 -2.37 14.18 10.24
CA VAL A 177 -1.15 13.47 10.62
C VAL A 177 0.06 14.16 10.04
N SER A 178 1.16 14.11 10.78
CA SER A 178 2.44 14.68 10.36
C SER A 178 2.97 13.93 9.13
N VAL A 179 3.36 14.65 8.10
CA VAL A 179 3.97 14.09 6.89
C VAL A 179 5.48 14.10 7.09
N PRO A 180 6.15 12.92 7.15
CA PRO A 180 7.61 12.86 7.27
C PRO A 180 8.29 13.45 6.03
N GLU A 181 9.41 14.19 6.25
CA GLU A 181 10.29 14.65 5.15
C GLU A 181 11.18 13.50 4.65
N ALA A 182 10.59 12.47 4.13
CA ALA A 182 11.30 11.33 3.56
C ALA A 182 10.59 10.93 2.28
N ASP A 183 11.29 10.95 1.16
CA ASP A 183 10.75 10.55 -0.14
C ASP A 183 10.60 9.02 -0.19
N ASN A 184 9.62 8.49 0.54
CA ASN A 184 9.36 7.06 0.69
C ASN A 184 7.87 6.75 0.87
N GLU A 185 7.55 5.46 0.93
CA GLU A 185 6.18 4.92 1.05
C GLU A 185 5.44 5.41 2.32
N ILE A 186 6.16 5.82 3.36
CA ILE A 186 5.58 6.35 4.61
C ILE A 186 5.04 7.76 4.39
N GLN A 187 5.73 8.57 3.59
CA GLN A 187 5.24 9.89 3.18
C GLN A 187 3.94 9.75 2.36
N GLU A 188 3.94 8.89 1.33
CA GLU A 188 2.76 8.65 0.50
C GLU A 188 1.56 8.15 1.33
N LEU A 189 1.83 7.29 2.33
CA LEU A 189 0.82 6.84 3.28
C LEU A 189 0.23 8.02 4.07
N ALA A 190 1.08 8.90 4.64
CA ALA A 190 0.64 10.05 5.42
C ALA A 190 -0.21 11.02 4.57
N GLU A 191 0.21 11.28 3.33
CA GLU A 191 -0.52 12.12 2.37
C GLU A 191 -1.89 11.50 2.01
N THR A 192 -1.94 10.19 1.78
CA THR A 192 -3.19 9.46 1.50
C THR A 192 -4.15 9.50 2.68
N VAL A 193 -3.64 9.33 3.89
CA VAL A 193 -4.42 9.47 5.13
C VAL A 193 -4.98 10.89 5.24
N ASN A 194 -4.15 11.92 5.05
CA ASN A 194 -4.60 13.31 5.10
C ASN A 194 -5.65 13.63 4.03
N ALA A 195 -5.48 13.15 2.80
CA ALA A 195 -6.48 13.30 1.74
C ALA A 195 -7.82 12.62 2.09
N THR A 196 -7.77 11.49 2.80
CA THR A 196 -8.97 10.80 3.30
C THR A 196 -9.65 11.59 4.41
N LEU A 197 -8.87 12.16 5.34
CA LEU A 197 -9.37 13.03 6.41
C LEU A 197 -10.00 14.30 5.83
N ASP A 198 -9.41 14.91 4.78
CA ASP A 198 -9.99 16.08 4.09
C ASP A 198 -11.38 15.78 3.50
N ARG A 199 -11.53 14.61 2.87
CA ARG A 199 -12.81 14.15 2.32
C ARG A 199 -13.84 13.92 3.43
N LEU A 200 -13.43 13.31 4.52
CA LEU A 200 -14.29 13.04 5.68
C LEU A 200 -14.74 14.34 6.33
N GLU A 201 -13.84 15.29 6.58
CA GLU A 201 -14.14 16.59 7.13
C GLU A 201 -15.11 17.36 6.22
N GLY A 202 -14.86 17.35 4.90
CA GLY A 202 -15.76 17.95 3.91
C GLY A 202 -17.16 17.36 3.99
N SER A 203 -17.27 16.03 4.08
CA SER A 203 -18.57 15.34 4.19
C SER A 203 -19.29 15.66 5.51
N LEU A 204 -18.57 15.72 6.63
CA LEU A 204 -19.14 16.08 7.92
C LEU A 204 -19.63 17.53 7.96
N LYS A 205 -18.84 18.47 7.43
CA LYS A 205 -19.26 19.88 7.29
C LYS A 205 -20.51 20.03 6.42
N GLN A 206 -20.59 19.25 5.33
CA GLN A 206 -21.77 19.24 4.47
C GLN A 206 -23.00 18.70 5.20
N LEU A 207 -22.85 17.61 5.96
CA LEU A 207 -23.93 17.04 6.78
C LEU A 207 -24.40 17.99 7.87
N GLN A 208 -23.47 18.65 8.57
CA GLN A 208 -23.80 19.65 9.60
C GLN A 208 -24.58 20.84 9.02
N ARG A 209 -24.14 21.38 7.88
CA ARG A 209 -24.89 22.46 7.19
C ARG A 209 -26.27 21.96 6.78
N PHE A 210 -26.36 20.77 6.17
CA PHE A 210 -27.65 20.19 5.77
C PHE A 210 -28.62 20.06 6.94
N THR A 211 -28.17 19.52 8.09
CA THR A 211 -29.03 19.38 9.28
C THR A 211 -29.43 20.70 9.89
N SER A 212 -28.53 21.68 9.92
CA SER A 212 -28.82 23.03 10.41
C SER A 212 -29.86 23.73 9.55
N ASP A 213 -29.63 23.71 8.22
CA ASP A 213 -30.50 24.40 7.25
C ASP A 213 -31.90 23.75 7.19
N ALA A 214 -31.92 22.38 7.17
CA ALA A 214 -33.18 21.64 7.23
C ALA A 214 -33.99 21.98 8.50
N SER A 215 -33.30 22.04 9.65
CA SER A 215 -33.96 22.38 10.92
C SER A 215 -34.53 23.80 10.91
N HIS A 216 -33.79 24.76 10.32
CA HIS A 216 -34.26 26.14 10.21
C HIS A 216 -35.52 26.23 9.31
N ASP A 217 -35.48 25.60 8.14
CA ASP A 217 -36.54 25.72 7.14
C ASP A 217 -37.81 24.91 7.48
N LEU A 218 -37.67 23.86 8.29
CA LEU A 218 -38.82 23.18 8.89
C LEU A 218 -39.44 23.99 10.04
N ARG A 219 -38.62 24.65 10.85
CA ARG A 219 -39.11 25.44 12.00
C ARG A 219 -39.98 26.64 11.55
N SER A 220 -39.60 27.34 10.46
CA SER A 220 -40.27 28.51 9.97
C SER A 220 -41.78 28.29 9.67
N PRO A 221 -42.17 27.33 8.78
CA PRO A 221 -43.59 27.06 8.53
C PRO A 221 -44.34 26.53 9.76
N ILE A 222 -43.69 25.70 10.60
CA ILE A 222 -44.31 25.22 11.85
C ILE A 222 -44.64 26.41 12.77
N THR A 223 -43.72 27.35 12.95
CA THR A 223 -43.93 28.52 13.78
C THR A 223 -45.03 29.39 13.20
N ALA A 224 -45.08 29.57 11.85
CA ALA A 224 -46.13 30.34 11.18
C ALA A 224 -47.52 29.70 11.33
N ILE A 225 -47.63 28.39 11.21
CA ILE A 225 -48.86 27.63 11.47
C ILE A 225 -49.32 27.85 12.92
N ARG A 226 -48.42 27.63 13.86
CA ARG A 226 -48.71 27.78 15.29
C ARG A 226 -49.19 29.17 15.63
N ALA A 227 -48.44 30.20 15.21
CA ALA A 227 -48.81 31.60 15.50
C ALA A 227 -50.16 31.98 14.93
N ARG A 228 -50.51 31.50 13.72
CA ARG A 228 -51.84 31.77 13.11
C ARG A 228 -52.95 31.08 13.88
N ILE A 229 -52.78 29.83 14.29
CA ILE A 229 -53.79 29.10 15.07
C ILE A 229 -53.93 29.75 16.46
N GLU A 230 -52.81 30.10 17.15
CA GLU A 230 -52.84 30.79 18.45
C GLU A 230 -53.55 32.13 18.37
N ALA A 231 -53.27 32.94 17.30
CA ALA A 231 -53.94 34.19 17.08
C ALA A 231 -55.45 34.03 16.83
N ALA A 232 -55.87 33.04 16.03
CA ALA A 232 -57.29 32.74 15.80
C ALA A 232 -58.01 32.23 17.04
N LEU A 233 -57.33 31.56 17.95
CA LEU A 233 -57.92 31.12 19.22
C LEU A 233 -58.05 32.25 20.26
N LEU A 234 -57.27 33.33 20.16
CA LEU A 234 -57.37 34.47 21.07
C LEU A 234 -58.61 35.31 20.83
N ASP A 235 -59.09 35.42 19.58
CA ASP A 235 -60.30 36.14 19.20
C ASP A 235 -61.13 35.35 18.17
N PRO A 236 -61.82 34.28 18.58
CA PRO A 236 -62.48 33.34 17.65
C PRO A 236 -63.67 33.91 16.89
N GLU A 237 -64.27 35.03 17.41
CA GLU A 237 -65.46 35.63 16.84
C GLU A 237 -65.13 36.55 15.66
N ASP A 238 -63.90 37.12 15.59
CA ASP A 238 -63.44 38.05 14.54
C ASP A 238 -62.53 37.36 13.49
N VAL A 239 -62.43 36.01 13.54
CA VAL A 239 -61.60 35.26 12.63
C VAL A 239 -62.33 34.79 11.37
N ASP A 240 -61.74 35.11 10.19
CA ASP A 240 -62.11 34.42 8.95
C ASP A 240 -61.46 32.98 8.95
N TRP A 241 -62.24 32.02 9.43
CA TRP A 241 -61.83 30.63 9.51
C TRP A 241 -61.46 30.00 8.17
N PRO A 242 -62.20 30.20 7.05
CA PRO A 242 -61.83 29.76 5.72
C PRO A 242 -60.47 30.29 5.27
N GLU A 243 -60.19 31.59 5.44
CA GLU A 243 -58.91 32.18 5.08
C GLU A 243 -57.77 31.62 5.95
N THR A 244 -58.00 31.53 7.25
CA THR A 244 -57.03 30.99 8.21
C THR A 244 -56.68 29.53 7.89
N ALA A 245 -57.70 28.69 7.63
CA ALA A 245 -57.50 27.31 7.22
C ALA A 245 -56.70 27.17 5.91
N ASN A 246 -57.04 27.99 4.90
CA ASN A 246 -56.30 28.00 3.63
C ASN A 246 -54.82 28.37 3.82
N ARG A 247 -54.51 29.36 4.61
CA ARG A 247 -53.11 29.76 4.91
C ARG A 247 -52.34 28.72 5.72
N VAL A 248 -53.04 27.98 6.59
CA VAL A 248 -52.47 26.84 7.32
C VAL A 248 -52.17 25.70 6.35
N LEU A 249 -53.12 25.36 5.46
CA LEU A 249 -52.92 24.34 4.42
C LEU A 249 -51.76 24.69 3.49
N GLU A 250 -51.66 25.94 3.00
CA GLU A 250 -50.50 26.39 2.22
C GLU A 250 -49.17 26.18 2.93
N SER A 251 -49.12 26.41 4.25
CA SER A 251 -47.94 26.21 5.07
C SER A 251 -47.58 24.71 5.27
N LEU A 252 -48.63 23.88 5.37
CA LEU A 252 -48.47 22.40 5.42
C LEU A 252 -47.98 21.85 4.08
N ASP A 253 -48.55 22.30 2.96
CA ASP A 253 -48.10 21.88 1.62
C ASP A 253 -46.63 22.25 1.38
N ARG A 254 -46.24 23.44 1.83
CA ARG A 254 -44.84 23.87 1.80
C ARG A 254 -43.94 22.93 2.65
N LEU A 255 -44.37 22.60 3.85
CA LEU A 255 -43.64 21.70 4.74
C LEU A 255 -43.49 20.32 4.11
N GLN A 256 -44.56 19.78 3.51
CA GLN A 256 -44.53 18.50 2.79
C GLN A 256 -43.56 18.54 1.59
N ALA A 257 -43.49 19.64 0.85
CA ALA A 257 -42.56 19.83 -0.24
C ALA A 257 -41.12 19.81 0.27
N ILE A 258 -40.81 20.53 1.36
CA ILE A 258 -39.49 20.53 1.98
C ILE A 258 -39.07 19.10 2.39
N VAL A 259 -39.94 18.34 3.08
CA VAL A 259 -39.65 16.98 3.51
C VAL A 259 -39.40 16.08 2.29
N THR A 260 -40.19 16.16 1.25
CA THR A 260 -40.05 15.42 0.00
C THR A 260 -38.70 15.72 -0.69
N ASP A 261 -38.31 16.97 -0.71
CA ASP A 261 -37.07 17.46 -1.28
C ASP A 261 -35.87 16.92 -0.49
N LEU A 262 -35.94 16.96 0.86
CA LEU A 262 -34.89 16.41 1.76
C LEU A 262 -34.72 14.90 1.58
N LEU A 263 -35.83 14.15 1.51
CA LEU A 263 -35.78 12.70 1.26
C LEU A 263 -35.18 12.37 -0.11
N THR A 264 -35.48 13.19 -1.12
CA THR A 264 -34.91 13.03 -2.46
C THR A 264 -33.41 13.26 -2.46
N LEU A 265 -32.93 14.32 -1.80
CA LEU A 265 -31.49 14.57 -1.63
C LEU A 265 -30.80 13.44 -0.87
N ALA A 266 -31.37 12.98 0.24
CA ALA A 266 -30.80 11.88 1.03
C ALA A 266 -30.64 10.57 0.21
N ARG A 267 -31.64 10.27 -0.66
CA ARG A 267 -31.57 9.11 -1.57
C ARG A 267 -30.54 9.27 -2.69
N LEU A 268 -30.35 10.50 -3.18
CA LEU A 268 -29.33 10.81 -4.19
C LEU A 268 -27.91 10.69 -3.58
N ASP A 269 -27.72 11.25 -2.39
CA ASP A 269 -26.44 11.20 -1.66
C ASP A 269 -26.07 9.74 -1.27
N ALA A 270 -27.06 8.90 -0.94
CA ALA A 270 -26.86 7.49 -0.59
C ALA A 270 -26.57 6.56 -1.79
N GLY A 271 -26.58 7.06 -3.02
CA GLY A 271 -26.29 6.27 -4.22
C GLY A 271 -27.27 5.11 -4.47
N VAL A 272 -28.53 5.20 -4.00
CA VAL A 272 -29.53 4.14 -4.13
C VAL A 272 -29.65 3.70 -5.60
N PRO A 273 -29.67 2.37 -5.89
CA PRO A 273 -29.81 1.82 -7.24
C PRO A 273 -30.96 2.46 -8.01
N ARG A 274 -30.80 2.62 -9.31
CA ARG A 274 -31.73 3.27 -10.22
C ARG A 274 -32.46 2.23 -11.04
N ASP A 275 -33.76 2.47 -11.27
CA ASP A 275 -34.44 1.84 -12.41
C ASP A 275 -34.02 2.61 -13.67
N VAL A 276 -33.09 2.06 -14.40
CA VAL A 276 -32.48 2.71 -15.57
C VAL A 276 -33.18 2.23 -16.82
N ASP A 277 -33.87 3.17 -17.49
CA ASP A 277 -34.59 2.93 -18.74
C ASP A 277 -34.07 3.85 -19.85
N THR A 278 -34.36 3.48 -21.10
CA THR A 278 -34.22 4.40 -22.23
C THR A 278 -35.39 5.37 -22.25
N ILE A 279 -35.12 6.64 -22.14
CA ILE A 279 -36.11 7.72 -22.00
C ILE A 279 -36.10 8.63 -23.24
N ASP A 280 -37.26 8.77 -23.88
CA ASP A 280 -37.46 9.80 -24.89
C ASP A 280 -37.63 11.16 -24.21
N LEU A 281 -36.59 11.97 -24.22
CA LEU A 281 -36.54 13.26 -23.52
C LEU A 281 -37.62 14.27 -24.04
N PRO A 282 -37.84 14.46 -25.37
CA PRO A 282 -38.96 15.19 -25.90
C PRO A 282 -40.33 14.72 -25.41
N GLY A 283 -40.52 13.40 -25.37
CA GLY A 283 -41.73 12.79 -24.85
C GLY A 283 -41.96 13.05 -23.37
N LEU A 284 -40.88 13.00 -22.55
CA LEU A 284 -40.94 13.37 -21.14
C LEU A 284 -41.34 14.81 -20.92
N VAL A 285 -40.73 15.76 -21.67
CA VAL A 285 -41.07 17.19 -21.63
C VAL A 285 -42.54 17.42 -22.01
N SER A 286 -42.99 16.81 -23.12
CA SER A 286 -44.36 16.94 -23.60
C SER A 286 -45.39 16.39 -22.61
N ALA A 287 -45.07 15.27 -21.94
CA ALA A 287 -45.92 14.67 -20.92
C ALA A 287 -46.06 15.56 -19.67
N GLU A 288 -44.93 16.15 -19.20
CA GLU A 288 -44.94 17.04 -18.03
C GLU A 288 -45.72 18.35 -18.32
N LEU A 289 -45.53 18.93 -19.48
CA LEU A 289 -46.27 20.13 -19.89
C LEU A 289 -47.80 19.91 -20.02
N ARG A 290 -48.24 18.71 -20.42
CA ARG A 290 -49.66 18.36 -20.44
C ARG A 290 -50.27 18.14 -19.05
N ARG A 291 -49.46 17.65 -18.11
CA ARG A 291 -49.91 17.29 -16.75
C ARG A 291 -50.12 18.53 -15.87
N SER A 292 -49.30 19.56 -16.07
CA SER A 292 -49.31 20.78 -15.23
C SER A 292 -49.92 21.93 -15.99
N THR A 293 -51.01 22.50 -15.45
CA THR A 293 -51.57 23.75 -15.96
C THR A 293 -50.69 24.93 -15.54
N ARG A 294 -50.07 25.58 -16.53
CA ARG A 294 -49.19 26.74 -16.30
C ARG A 294 -49.91 28.03 -16.65
N THR A 295 -49.62 29.11 -15.92
CA THR A 295 -50.20 30.41 -16.14
C THR A 295 -49.46 31.19 -17.23
N LYS A 296 -48.18 30.86 -17.46
CA LYS A 296 -47.33 31.50 -18.47
C LYS A 296 -47.40 30.78 -19.81
N GLU A 297 -47.21 31.51 -20.91
CA GLU A 297 -47.10 30.92 -22.24
C GLU A 297 -45.85 30.04 -22.31
N VAL A 298 -45.98 28.78 -22.76
CA VAL A 298 -44.86 27.87 -22.96
C VAL A 298 -44.67 27.59 -24.45
N ARG A 299 -43.51 27.97 -24.98
CA ARG A 299 -43.09 27.63 -26.36
C ARG A 299 -42.09 26.50 -26.33
N THR A 300 -42.31 25.49 -27.17
CA THR A 300 -41.46 24.30 -27.24
C THR A 300 -40.80 24.18 -28.60
N ASP A 301 -39.54 23.76 -28.59
CA ASP A 301 -38.77 23.33 -29.77
C ASP A 301 -38.11 22.02 -29.44
N LEU A 302 -38.76 20.91 -29.77
CA LEU A 302 -38.41 19.57 -29.33
C LEU A 302 -37.98 18.71 -30.52
N GLN A 303 -36.69 18.49 -30.65
CA GLN A 303 -36.15 17.58 -31.66
C GLN A 303 -36.58 16.13 -31.31
N PRO A 304 -37.22 15.40 -32.24
CA PRO A 304 -37.67 14.03 -31.97
C PRO A 304 -36.52 13.07 -31.81
N ARG A 305 -36.74 11.94 -31.10
CA ARG A 305 -35.80 10.83 -30.91
C ARG A 305 -34.50 11.24 -30.18
N VAL A 306 -34.55 12.12 -29.24
CA VAL A 306 -33.43 12.39 -28.33
C VAL A 306 -33.57 11.42 -27.13
N LEU A 307 -32.84 10.31 -27.19
CA LEU A 307 -32.91 9.23 -26.21
C LEU A 307 -31.77 9.33 -25.20
N VAL A 308 -32.10 9.23 -23.92
CA VAL A 308 -31.12 9.21 -22.82
C VAL A 308 -31.37 8.00 -21.94
N VAL A 309 -30.29 7.51 -21.31
CA VAL A 309 -30.37 6.40 -20.34
C VAL A 309 -30.48 6.99 -18.94
N GLY A 310 -31.51 6.64 -18.20
CA GLY A 310 -31.68 7.19 -16.86
C GLY A 310 -32.92 6.73 -16.11
N ASP A 311 -33.08 7.33 -14.94
CA ASP A 311 -34.27 7.14 -14.08
C ASP A 311 -35.33 8.16 -14.45
N ARG A 312 -36.44 7.66 -15.00
CA ARG A 312 -37.57 8.50 -15.47
C ARG A 312 -38.16 9.38 -14.39
N LEU A 313 -38.30 8.89 -13.17
CA LEU A 313 -38.84 9.65 -12.06
C LEU A 313 -37.93 10.81 -11.67
N ARG A 314 -36.63 10.54 -11.61
CA ARG A 314 -35.61 11.55 -11.28
C ARG A 314 -35.53 12.63 -12.38
N LEU A 315 -35.48 12.24 -13.65
CA LEU A 315 -35.47 13.21 -14.76
C LEU A 315 -36.74 14.01 -14.82
N ASN A 316 -37.90 13.42 -14.53
CA ASN A 316 -39.16 14.18 -14.42
C ASN A 316 -39.12 15.20 -13.29
N ARG A 317 -38.54 14.83 -12.11
CA ARG A 317 -38.36 15.75 -10.98
C ARG A 317 -37.43 16.92 -11.33
N LEU A 318 -36.30 16.63 -12.03
CA LEU A 318 -35.43 17.70 -12.55
C LEU A 318 -36.19 18.67 -13.45
N LEU A 319 -36.90 18.12 -14.41
CA LEU A 319 -37.70 18.94 -15.35
C LEU A 319 -38.76 19.80 -14.63
N THR A 320 -39.52 19.21 -13.70
CA THR A 320 -40.50 19.91 -12.89
C THR A 320 -39.86 21.08 -12.11
N ASN A 321 -38.69 20.81 -11.46
CA ASN A 321 -37.97 21.85 -10.73
C ASN A 321 -37.52 23.02 -11.62
N LEU A 322 -37.08 22.76 -12.85
CA LEU A 322 -36.69 23.81 -13.79
C LEU A 322 -37.92 24.59 -14.29
N LEU A 323 -39.00 23.89 -14.63
CA LEU A 323 -40.21 24.50 -15.12
C LEU A 323 -40.91 25.31 -14.03
N ASP A 324 -40.97 24.87 -12.79
CA ASP A 324 -41.55 25.61 -11.67
C ASP A 324 -40.69 26.83 -11.30
N ASN A 325 -39.39 26.75 -11.45
CA ASN A 325 -38.52 27.89 -11.31
C ASN A 325 -38.77 28.92 -12.41
N ALA A 326 -38.88 28.47 -13.67
CA ALA A 326 -39.21 29.35 -14.79
C ALA A 326 -40.62 30.01 -14.63
N GLU A 327 -41.64 29.22 -14.21
CA GLU A 327 -43.01 29.74 -13.96
C GLU A 327 -43.03 30.88 -12.93
N ARG A 328 -42.22 30.74 -11.86
CA ARG A 328 -42.14 31.76 -10.81
C ARG A 328 -41.45 33.04 -11.25
N HIS A 329 -40.45 32.93 -12.10
CA HIS A 329 -39.57 34.05 -12.44
C HIS A 329 -39.89 34.69 -13.80
N ALA A 330 -40.57 33.98 -14.71
CA ALA A 330 -41.00 34.49 -15.99
C ALA A 330 -41.99 35.68 -15.82
N ARG A 331 -41.91 36.61 -16.73
CA ARG A 331 -42.94 37.65 -16.90
C ARG A 331 -44.15 37.09 -17.62
N SER A 332 -43.92 36.47 -18.77
CA SER A 332 -45.00 35.99 -19.65
C SER A 332 -44.65 34.70 -20.41
N LEU A 333 -43.38 34.43 -20.69
CA LEU A 333 -42.95 33.40 -21.63
C LEU A 333 -41.88 32.50 -21.07
N ILE A 334 -42.06 31.18 -21.26
CA ILE A 334 -41.09 30.13 -21.00
C ILE A 334 -40.78 29.42 -22.31
N LYS A 335 -39.51 29.30 -22.67
CA LYS A 335 -39.08 28.54 -23.83
C LYS A 335 -38.40 27.25 -23.39
N VAL A 336 -38.85 26.10 -23.93
CA VAL A 336 -38.25 24.80 -23.67
C VAL A 336 -37.71 24.22 -24.97
N THR A 337 -36.44 23.92 -25.03
CA THR A 337 -35.78 23.37 -26.22
C THR A 337 -35.15 22.04 -25.87
N VAL A 338 -35.32 21.03 -26.71
CA VAL A 338 -34.58 19.76 -26.64
C VAL A 338 -33.93 19.51 -27.97
N ARG A 339 -32.60 19.24 -27.96
CA ARG A 339 -31.85 18.93 -29.16
C ARG A 339 -30.72 17.92 -28.85
N ALA A 340 -30.25 17.24 -29.84
CA ALA A 340 -29.03 16.43 -29.79
C ALA A 340 -27.85 17.26 -30.29
N GLU A 341 -26.77 17.32 -29.54
CA GLU A 341 -25.50 17.96 -29.93
C GLU A 341 -24.41 16.92 -29.82
N HIS A 342 -23.94 16.36 -30.94
CA HIS A 342 -22.95 15.25 -30.95
C HIS A 342 -23.47 14.09 -30.08
N ASP A 343 -22.75 13.76 -29.02
CA ASP A 343 -23.06 12.63 -28.11
C ASP A 343 -23.83 13.07 -26.85
N VAL A 344 -24.43 14.26 -26.85
CA VAL A 344 -25.12 14.82 -25.67
C VAL A 344 -26.55 15.28 -26.04
N ALA A 345 -27.50 14.90 -25.23
CA ALA A 345 -28.82 15.50 -25.22
C ALA A 345 -28.77 16.83 -24.44
N VAL A 346 -29.25 17.89 -25.04
CA VAL A 346 -29.33 19.22 -24.45
C VAL A 346 -30.80 19.57 -24.24
N LEU A 347 -31.19 19.82 -22.99
CA LEU A 347 -32.46 20.36 -22.61
C LEU A 347 -32.25 21.78 -22.06
N GLU A 348 -32.89 22.76 -22.68
CA GLU A 348 -32.87 24.16 -22.24
C GLU A 348 -34.23 24.59 -21.74
N VAL A 349 -34.26 25.28 -20.60
CA VAL A 349 -35.41 25.96 -20.06
C VAL A 349 -35.00 27.42 -19.86
N GLN A 350 -35.65 28.32 -20.60
CA GLN A 350 -35.38 29.74 -20.57
C GLN A 350 -36.66 30.50 -20.22
N ASP A 351 -36.57 31.43 -19.28
CA ASP A 351 -37.64 32.38 -18.94
C ASP A 351 -37.35 33.77 -19.52
N ASP A 352 -38.38 34.67 -19.48
CA ASP A 352 -38.28 36.07 -19.85
C ASP A 352 -38.21 37.01 -18.63
N GLY A 353 -37.76 36.51 -17.49
CA GLY A 353 -37.65 37.23 -16.23
C GLY A 353 -36.46 38.20 -16.14
N THR A 354 -36.01 38.43 -14.89
CA THR A 354 -34.88 39.34 -14.62
C THR A 354 -33.52 38.73 -14.91
N GLY A 355 -33.45 37.39 -15.10
CA GLY A 355 -32.23 36.67 -15.27
C GLY A 355 -31.45 36.51 -13.98
N ILE A 356 -30.25 35.88 -14.09
CA ILE A 356 -29.33 35.62 -12.97
C ILE A 356 -27.95 36.15 -13.34
N ALA A 357 -27.44 37.08 -12.54
CA ALA A 357 -26.12 37.67 -12.72
C ALA A 357 -25.00 36.59 -12.65
N PRO A 358 -23.93 36.73 -13.44
CA PRO A 358 -22.86 35.71 -13.51
C PRO A 358 -22.32 35.30 -12.16
N GLU A 359 -22.13 36.23 -11.23
CA GLU A 359 -21.64 36.00 -9.87
C GLU A 359 -22.58 35.15 -9.01
N HIS A 360 -23.85 35.04 -9.37
CA HIS A 360 -24.84 34.27 -8.62
C HIS A 360 -25.18 32.92 -9.24
N ARG A 361 -24.68 32.63 -10.46
CA ARG A 361 -25.04 31.39 -11.19
C ARG A 361 -24.66 30.12 -10.47
N GLU A 362 -23.52 30.09 -9.75
CA GLU A 362 -23.11 28.93 -8.92
C GLU A 362 -23.83 28.95 -7.56
N VAL A 363 -24.10 30.13 -7.02
CA VAL A 363 -24.72 30.27 -5.69
C VAL A 363 -26.15 29.71 -5.68
N VAL A 364 -26.95 29.91 -6.76
CA VAL A 364 -28.32 29.41 -6.81
C VAL A 364 -28.46 27.89 -6.84
N PHE A 365 -27.38 27.17 -7.10
CA PHE A 365 -27.33 25.71 -6.98
C PHE A 365 -26.88 25.22 -5.59
N GLN A 366 -26.54 26.13 -4.66
CA GLN A 366 -26.28 25.76 -3.28
C GLN A 366 -27.59 25.45 -2.56
N ARG A 367 -27.58 24.50 -1.66
CA ARG A 367 -28.75 24.08 -0.88
C ARG A 367 -29.25 25.30 -0.07
N PHE A 368 -30.56 25.53 -0.11
CA PHE A 368 -31.27 26.66 0.58
C PHE A 368 -30.83 28.07 0.13
N ALA A 369 -30.06 28.20 -0.94
CA ALA A 369 -29.68 29.48 -1.46
C ALA A 369 -30.89 30.22 -2.07
N ARG A 370 -31.10 31.46 -1.65
CA ARG A 370 -32.13 32.37 -2.18
C ARG A 370 -31.53 33.76 -2.34
N LEU A 371 -31.59 34.30 -3.54
CA LEU A 371 -31.11 35.65 -3.81
C LEU A 371 -31.97 36.68 -3.05
N GLU A 372 -31.37 37.71 -2.46
CA GLU A 372 -32.05 38.70 -1.65
C GLU A 372 -33.20 39.39 -2.43
N ALA A 373 -32.99 39.70 -3.71
CA ALA A 373 -34.01 40.28 -4.57
C ALA A 373 -35.24 39.35 -4.77
N ALA A 374 -35.08 38.03 -4.60
CA ALA A 374 -36.16 37.05 -4.72
C ALA A 374 -36.88 36.79 -3.39
N ARG A 375 -36.27 37.07 -2.23
CA ARG A 375 -36.83 36.78 -0.89
C ARG A 375 -38.17 37.46 -0.64
N HIS A 376 -38.37 38.68 -1.19
CA HIS A 376 -39.63 39.45 -1.04
C HIS A 376 -40.71 39.03 -2.04
N LYS A 377 -40.35 38.45 -3.19
CA LYS A 377 -41.31 38.08 -4.25
C LYS A 377 -41.71 36.61 -4.21
N ASP A 378 -40.84 35.73 -3.68
CA ASP A 378 -41.05 34.29 -3.67
C ASP A 378 -41.13 33.76 -2.24
N VAL A 379 -42.27 33.95 -1.60
CA VAL A 379 -42.53 33.46 -0.24
C VAL A 379 -42.54 31.91 -0.17
N ASN A 380 -42.83 31.22 -1.28
CA ASN A 380 -43.07 29.77 -1.31
C ASN A 380 -41.90 28.94 -1.81
N GLY A 381 -40.78 29.52 -2.24
CA GLY A 381 -39.61 28.78 -2.71
C GLY A 381 -38.87 28.06 -1.57
N THR A 382 -38.59 26.75 -1.72
CA THR A 382 -37.83 25.95 -0.74
C THR A 382 -36.30 26.17 -0.82
N GLY A 383 -35.80 26.70 -1.94
CA GLY A 383 -34.35 26.79 -2.21
C GLY A 383 -33.66 25.42 -2.45
N LEU A 384 -34.43 24.34 -2.58
CA LEU A 384 -33.93 22.98 -2.80
C LEU A 384 -34.11 22.50 -4.25
N GLY A 385 -35.02 23.06 -5.01
CA GLY A 385 -35.35 22.57 -6.37
C GLY A 385 -34.17 22.60 -7.34
N LEU A 386 -33.43 23.70 -7.43
CA LEU A 386 -32.25 23.80 -8.31
C LEU A 386 -31.09 22.93 -7.86
N PRO A 387 -30.71 22.88 -6.57
CA PRO A 387 -29.77 21.87 -6.05
C PRO A 387 -30.15 20.42 -6.42
N ILE A 388 -31.40 20.03 -6.21
CA ILE A 388 -31.91 18.69 -6.56
C ILE A 388 -31.75 18.44 -8.06
N ALA A 389 -32.15 19.40 -8.89
CA ALA A 389 -32.01 19.29 -10.34
C ALA A 389 -30.54 19.07 -10.76
N ARG A 390 -29.60 19.80 -10.15
CA ARG A 390 -28.16 19.65 -10.43
C ARG A 390 -27.63 18.31 -9.98
N GLU A 391 -28.01 17.82 -8.83
CA GLU A 391 -27.57 16.50 -8.35
C GLU A 391 -28.18 15.36 -9.20
N ILE A 392 -29.42 15.51 -9.67
CA ILE A 392 -30.00 14.56 -10.62
C ILE A 392 -29.22 14.57 -11.94
N ALA A 393 -28.86 15.74 -12.47
CA ALA A 393 -28.05 15.84 -13.69
C ALA A 393 -26.69 15.12 -13.53
N LYS A 394 -25.95 15.39 -12.46
CA LYS A 394 -24.68 14.71 -12.13
C LYS A 394 -24.86 13.20 -11.99
N ALA A 395 -25.92 12.78 -11.30
CA ALA A 395 -26.24 11.39 -11.13
C ALA A 395 -26.50 10.65 -12.45
N HIS A 396 -26.84 11.35 -13.54
CA HIS A 396 -26.99 10.82 -14.90
C HIS A 396 -25.75 11.04 -15.78
N GLY A 397 -24.59 11.34 -15.19
CA GLY A 397 -23.33 11.59 -15.91
C GLY A 397 -23.33 12.90 -16.70
N GLY A 398 -24.27 13.79 -16.39
CA GLY A 398 -24.46 15.05 -17.07
C GLY A 398 -24.11 16.28 -16.22
N SER A 399 -24.51 17.45 -16.73
CA SER A 399 -24.32 18.72 -16.03
C SER A 399 -25.57 19.63 -16.20
N LEU A 400 -25.81 20.45 -15.19
CA LEU A 400 -26.82 21.52 -15.24
C LEU A 400 -26.12 22.83 -14.93
N THR A 401 -26.22 23.78 -15.87
CA THR A 401 -25.58 25.12 -15.82
C THR A 401 -26.55 26.22 -16.16
N ILE A 402 -26.17 27.44 -15.81
CA ILE A 402 -26.87 28.66 -16.28
C ILE A 402 -25.95 29.33 -17.28
N GLU A 403 -26.46 29.56 -18.49
CA GLU A 403 -25.69 30.13 -19.58
C GLU A 403 -26.19 31.58 -19.91
N ASP A 404 -25.35 32.26 -20.67
CA ASP A 404 -25.68 33.63 -21.08
C ASP A 404 -26.99 33.66 -21.87
N SER A 405 -27.84 34.63 -21.53
CA SER A 405 -29.10 34.89 -22.19
C SER A 405 -29.29 36.38 -22.36
N LYS A 406 -29.86 36.77 -23.50
CA LYS A 406 -30.25 38.17 -23.73
C LYS A 406 -31.48 38.58 -22.90
N VAL A 407 -32.28 37.61 -22.51
CA VAL A 407 -33.52 37.81 -21.76
C VAL A 407 -33.69 36.67 -20.76
N GLY A 408 -33.91 37.00 -19.49
CA GLY A 408 -34.20 36.05 -18.42
C GLY A 408 -33.09 35.09 -18.08
N ALA A 409 -33.41 34.05 -17.35
CA ALA A 409 -32.46 32.97 -17.01
C ALA A 409 -32.58 31.81 -18.00
N ARG A 410 -31.44 31.24 -18.39
CA ARG A 410 -31.33 30.09 -19.30
C ARG A 410 -30.62 28.94 -18.59
N PHE A 411 -31.38 27.93 -18.19
CA PHE A 411 -30.88 26.71 -17.61
C PHE A 411 -30.61 25.69 -18.71
N VAL A 412 -29.43 25.09 -18.72
CA VAL A 412 -28.98 24.14 -19.74
C VAL A 412 -28.55 22.85 -19.08
N LEU A 413 -29.31 21.80 -19.32
CA LEU A 413 -29.01 20.45 -18.95
C LEU A 413 -28.33 19.74 -20.12
N ARG A 414 -27.20 19.08 -19.85
CA ARG A 414 -26.50 18.19 -20.78
C ARG A 414 -26.39 16.78 -20.18
N ILE A 415 -26.88 15.79 -20.90
CA ILE A 415 -26.85 14.40 -20.50
C ILE A 415 -26.30 13.56 -21.68
N PRO A 416 -25.44 12.54 -21.47
CA PRO A 416 -25.00 11.66 -22.55
C PRO A 416 -26.20 11.01 -23.28
N ILE A 417 -26.15 10.99 -24.60
CA ILE A 417 -27.15 10.28 -25.44
C ILE A 417 -26.79 8.78 -25.40
N GLN A 418 -27.81 7.93 -25.46
CA GLN A 418 -27.61 6.54 -25.76
C GLN A 418 -27.18 6.45 -27.24
N SER A 419 -25.93 6.12 -27.51
CA SER A 419 -25.50 5.72 -28.87
C SER A 419 -26.32 4.50 -29.26
N GLU A 420 -27.04 4.57 -30.38
CA GLU A 420 -27.64 3.37 -30.97
C GLU A 420 -26.51 2.35 -31.20
N PRO A 421 -26.71 1.05 -30.81
CA PRO A 421 -25.72 0.00 -31.06
C PRO A 421 -25.48 -0.28 -32.53
#